data_9eca8b020f09149b146a7be2ccde6a7a
#
_entry.id   9eca8b020f09149b146a7be2ccde6a7a
#
_cell.length_a   1.000
_cell.length_b   1.000
_cell.length_c   1.000
_cell.angle_alpha   90.00
_cell.angle_beta   90.00
_cell.angle_gamma   90.00
#
_symmetry.space_group_name_H-M   'P 1'
#
loop_
_entity.id
_entity.type
_entity.pdbx_description
1 polymer ?
#
loop_
_entity_poly.entity_id
_entity_poly.type
_entity_poly.pdbx_seq_one_letter_code
_entity_poly.pdbx_strand_id
1 'polypeptide(L)'
;MSASLVGSEMCIRDSNEAVFEVLEKKKGKDEAVLFARSATAGGQKFPVHWGGDCWSDYESMEESLRGGLSLQLSGFGFWSHDIGGFENTSTADVYKRWCAFGLLSSHSRLHGSTSYRVPWAYDDEAVDVLRSFVRLKARLMPYLWKTALTAHNEGIPSMRAMVLSYTNDKMCNYLDKQYMLGDSLLVAPIFNDEGIGEYYLPKENGIWTDFFTGRQQEGGDWYTRTYAYTEIPLMVRPNTVLPLGNSEEGPEYDYADQVTFRVYDVQDEAAAEIYDMDQNKVASIVVKRIEDKLVIDCDSKKPFTVELVNTGILDVKGAKASKENKNTILRDCESHIECIQ
;
A
#
# COMPACT_ATOMS: atom_id res chain seq x y z
N MET A 1 3.40 -36.04 -14.58
CA MET A 1 2.18 -35.30 -14.16
C MET A 1 0.96 -36.14 -14.54
N SER A 2 0.06 -36.40 -13.62
CA SER A 2 -1.15 -37.16 -13.94
C SER A 2 -2.13 -36.28 -14.73
N ALA A 3 -2.86 -36.86 -15.69
CA ALA A 3 -3.88 -36.17 -16.49
C ALA A 3 -4.96 -35.46 -15.63
N SER A 4 -5.11 -35.88 -14.37
CA SER A 4 -6.07 -35.26 -13.43
C SER A 4 -5.66 -33.84 -12.98
N LEU A 5 -4.36 -33.53 -12.91
CA LEU A 5 -3.89 -32.18 -12.54
C LEU A 5 -4.19 -31.17 -13.65
N VAL A 6 -3.95 -31.53 -14.90
CA VAL A 6 -4.25 -30.66 -16.07
C VAL A 6 -5.75 -30.41 -16.19
N GLY A 7 -6.59 -31.39 -15.92
CA GLY A 7 -8.05 -31.22 -15.90
C GLY A 7 -8.54 -30.28 -14.77
N SER A 8 -7.91 -30.34 -13.60
CA SER A 8 -8.27 -29.47 -12.46
C SER A 8 -7.96 -28.00 -12.73
N GLU A 9 -6.81 -27.69 -13.32
CA GLU A 9 -6.42 -26.32 -13.68
C GLU A 9 -7.39 -25.70 -14.69
N MET A 10 -7.77 -26.43 -15.74
CA MET A 10 -8.79 -26.02 -16.70
C MET A 10 -10.13 -25.75 -16.01
N CYS A 11 -10.60 -26.64 -15.14
CA CYS A 11 -11.85 -26.48 -14.43
C CYS A 11 -11.87 -25.25 -13.52
N ILE A 12 -10.76 -24.93 -12.84
CA ILE A 12 -10.64 -23.75 -11.98
C ILE A 12 -10.78 -22.47 -12.82
N ARG A 13 -10.05 -22.36 -13.92
CA ARG A 13 -10.11 -21.20 -14.81
C ARG A 13 -11.51 -21.05 -15.42
N ASP A 14 -12.04 -22.10 -16.01
CA ASP A 14 -13.31 -22.09 -16.72
C ASP A 14 -14.49 -21.81 -15.76
N SER A 15 -14.38 -22.25 -14.49
CA SER A 15 -15.35 -21.92 -13.45
C SER A 15 -15.32 -20.43 -13.12
N ASN A 16 -14.13 -19.84 -12.95
CA ASN A 16 -13.99 -18.39 -12.70
C ASN A 16 -14.51 -17.57 -13.89
N GLU A 17 -14.21 -17.99 -15.13
CA GLU A 17 -14.67 -17.34 -16.35
C GLU A 17 -16.21 -17.38 -16.44
N ALA A 18 -16.83 -18.52 -16.22
CA ALA A 18 -18.29 -18.67 -16.26
C ALA A 18 -19.00 -17.78 -15.24
N VAL A 19 -18.47 -17.69 -13.99
CA VAL A 19 -19.02 -16.82 -12.96
C VAL A 19 -18.83 -15.34 -13.35
N PHE A 20 -17.65 -14.97 -13.84
CA PHE A 20 -17.36 -13.62 -14.27
C PHE A 20 -18.28 -13.16 -15.41
N GLU A 21 -18.50 -13.99 -16.44
CA GLU A 21 -19.45 -13.70 -17.52
C GLU A 21 -20.90 -13.48 -17.02
N VAL A 22 -21.34 -14.25 -16.01
CA VAL A 22 -22.67 -14.04 -15.39
C VAL A 22 -22.72 -12.70 -14.69
N LEU A 23 -21.64 -12.29 -14.01
CA LEU A 23 -21.55 -11.00 -13.35
C LEU A 23 -21.57 -9.85 -14.38
N GLU A 24 -20.80 -9.94 -15.46
CA GLU A 24 -20.84 -8.96 -16.55
C GLU A 24 -22.23 -8.82 -17.18
N LYS A 25 -22.90 -9.94 -17.45
CA LYS A 25 -24.28 -9.93 -17.99
C LYS A 25 -25.27 -9.27 -17.04
N LYS A 26 -25.04 -9.31 -15.71
CA LYS A 26 -25.94 -8.77 -14.68
C LYS A 26 -25.61 -7.34 -14.28
N LYS A 27 -24.35 -6.98 -14.19
CA LYS A 27 -23.86 -5.70 -13.69
C LYS A 27 -23.52 -4.72 -14.81
N GLY A 28 -23.09 -5.22 -15.97
CA GLY A 28 -22.57 -4.46 -17.09
C GLY A 28 -21.08 -4.75 -17.32
N LYS A 29 -20.61 -4.40 -18.50
CA LYS A 29 -19.20 -4.49 -18.84
C LYS A 29 -18.39 -3.59 -17.88
N ASP A 30 -17.27 -4.07 -17.44
CA ASP A 30 -16.33 -3.40 -16.55
C ASP A 30 -16.83 -3.23 -15.08
N GLU A 31 -18.04 -3.73 -14.75
CA GLU A 31 -18.62 -3.71 -13.39
C GLU A 31 -18.57 -5.09 -12.70
N ALA A 32 -18.00 -6.09 -13.35
CA ALA A 32 -17.91 -7.43 -12.80
C ALA A 32 -16.70 -7.55 -11.86
N VAL A 33 -16.96 -7.93 -10.62
CA VAL A 33 -15.93 -8.29 -9.64
C VAL A 33 -16.18 -9.71 -9.18
N LEU A 34 -15.22 -10.60 -9.48
CA LEU A 34 -15.18 -11.95 -8.93
C LEU A 34 -14.36 -11.93 -7.64
N PHE A 35 -14.83 -12.61 -6.61
CA PHE A 35 -14.04 -12.85 -5.40
C PHE A 35 -13.87 -14.38 -5.23
N ALA A 36 -12.71 -14.89 -5.65
CA ALA A 36 -12.46 -16.33 -5.80
C ALA A 36 -11.30 -16.81 -4.94
N ARG A 37 -11.44 -18.02 -4.38
CA ARG A 37 -10.37 -18.71 -3.66
C ARG A 37 -9.44 -19.44 -4.61
N SER A 38 -10.02 -20.17 -5.56
CA SER A 38 -9.25 -20.97 -6.51
C SER A 38 -8.63 -20.11 -7.58
N ALA A 39 -7.33 -20.28 -7.82
CA ALA A 39 -6.56 -19.54 -8.79
C ALA A 39 -5.67 -20.47 -9.61
N THR A 40 -5.52 -20.17 -10.90
CA THR A 40 -4.59 -20.84 -11.81
C THR A 40 -4.21 -19.92 -12.95
N ALA A 41 -3.21 -20.28 -13.75
CA ALA A 41 -2.78 -19.51 -14.91
C ALA A 41 -3.95 -19.18 -15.85
N GLY A 42 -4.10 -17.92 -16.21
CA GLY A 42 -5.23 -17.37 -16.96
C GLY A 42 -6.37 -16.82 -16.10
N GLY A 43 -6.34 -17.05 -14.77
CA GLY A 43 -7.30 -16.49 -13.82
C GLY A 43 -7.00 -15.04 -13.42
N GLN A 44 -5.83 -14.49 -13.78
CA GLN A 44 -5.41 -13.13 -13.46
C GLN A 44 -6.37 -12.05 -13.98
N LYS A 45 -7.05 -12.33 -15.09
CA LYS A 45 -8.07 -11.45 -15.70
C LYS A 45 -9.40 -11.39 -14.94
N PHE A 46 -9.57 -12.21 -13.89
CA PHE A 46 -10.78 -12.27 -13.08
C PHE A 46 -10.45 -11.88 -11.62
N PRO A 47 -10.26 -10.59 -11.31
CA PRO A 47 -9.98 -10.17 -9.94
C PRO A 47 -11.27 -10.25 -9.10
N VAL A 48 -11.18 -10.51 -7.80
CA VAL A 48 -10.03 -10.54 -6.88
C VAL A 48 -9.88 -11.96 -6.31
N HIS A 49 -8.70 -12.30 -5.80
CA HIS A 49 -8.45 -13.57 -5.11
C HIS A 49 -8.08 -13.35 -3.65
N TRP A 50 -8.34 -14.36 -2.78
CA TRP A 50 -7.89 -14.32 -1.37
C TRP A 50 -7.25 -15.65 -0.95
N GLY A 51 -6.52 -15.62 0.17
CA GLY A 51 -5.72 -16.74 0.66
C GLY A 51 -6.49 -17.95 1.17
N GLY A 52 -7.81 -17.86 1.28
CA GLY A 52 -8.66 -18.96 1.80
C GLY A 52 -8.72 -18.97 3.32
N ASP A 53 -9.17 -20.09 3.88
CA ASP A 53 -9.47 -20.31 5.29
C ASP A 53 -8.17 -20.60 6.05
N CYS A 54 -7.58 -19.60 6.66
CA CYS A 54 -6.38 -19.71 7.49
C CYS A 54 -6.73 -19.73 8.99
N TRP A 55 -5.84 -20.26 9.83
CA TRP A 55 -5.98 -20.18 11.27
C TRP A 55 -5.80 -18.76 11.78
N SER A 56 -6.31 -18.52 12.99
CA SER A 56 -6.29 -17.19 13.64
C SER A 56 -5.07 -17.05 14.56
N ASP A 57 -3.87 -17.21 14.01
CA ASP A 57 -2.58 -17.15 14.69
C ASP A 57 -1.50 -16.46 13.86
N TYR A 58 -0.35 -16.19 14.46
CA TYR A 58 0.76 -15.51 13.79
C TYR A 58 1.39 -16.32 12.66
N GLU A 59 1.49 -17.64 12.82
CA GLU A 59 2.06 -18.53 11.81
C GLU A 59 1.23 -18.46 10.52
N SER A 60 -0.09 -18.60 10.64
CA SER A 60 -1.00 -18.51 9.51
C SER A 60 -1.06 -17.11 8.89
N MET A 61 -0.90 -16.05 9.71
CA MET A 61 -0.79 -14.68 9.22
C MET A 61 0.46 -14.52 8.35
N GLU A 62 1.60 -15.07 8.77
CA GLU A 62 2.86 -15.06 8.02
C GLU A 62 2.76 -15.86 6.73
N GLU A 63 2.23 -17.08 6.79
CA GLU A 63 2.05 -17.93 5.62
C GLU A 63 1.02 -17.35 4.62
N SER A 64 0.01 -16.64 5.11
CA SER A 64 -0.91 -15.88 4.25
C SER A 64 -0.19 -14.82 3.44
N LEU A 65 0.75 -14.08 4.04
CA LEU A 65 1.58 -13.13 3.29
C LEU A 65 2.43 -13.83 2.22
N ARG A 66 3.13 -14.90 2.58
CA ARG A 66 3.95 -15.68 1.62
C ARG A 66 3.13 -16.19 0.45
N GLY A 67 1.97 -16.77 0.74
CA GLY A 67 1.03 -17.24 -0.28
C GLY A 67 0.55 -16.12 -1.21
N GLY A 68 0.20 -14.97 -0.65
CA GLY A 68 -0.22 -13.79 -1.39
C GLY A 68 0.88 -13.23 -2.30
N LEU A 69 2.11 -13.12 -1.80
CA LEU A 69 3.25 -12.67 -2.59
C LEU A 69 3.59 -13.65 -3.72
N SER A 70 3.53 -14.96 -3.46
CA SER A 70 3.72 -16.01 -4.46
C SER A 70 2.66 -15.95 -5.57
N LEU A 71 1.38 -15.74 -5.20
CA LEU A 71 0.29 -15.56 -6.15
C LEU A 71 0.54 -14.33 -7.03
N GLN A 72 0.92 -13.21 -6.44
CA GLN A 72 1.17 -11.97 -7.18
C GLN A 72 2.40 -12.05 -8.10
N LEU A 73 3.45 -12.81 -7.74
CA LEU A 73 4.55 -13.14 -8.64
C LEU A 73 4.10 -13.95 -9.86
N SER A 74 2.94 -14.60 -9.79
CA SER A 74 2.31 -15.28 -10.93
C SER A 74 1.41 -14.38 -11.78
N GLY A 75 1.45 -13.05 -11.56
CA GLY A 75 0.74 -12.05 -12.36
C GLY A 75 -0.66 -11.69 -11.86
N PHE A 76 -1.03 -12.07 -10.62
CA PHE A 76 -2.27 -11.62 -9.99
C PHE A 76 -2.07 -10.21 -9.41
N GLY A 77 -2.81 -9.23 -9.93
CA GLY A 77 -2.64 -7.82 -9.56
C GLY A 77 -3.12 -7.47 -8.14
N PHE A 78 -4.09 -8.24 -7.63
CA PHE A 78 -4.77 -7.98 -6.36
C PHE A 78 -4.88 -9.25 -5.52
N TRP A 79 -4.82 -9.07 -4.21
CA TRP A 79 -4.96 -10.16 -3.27
C TRP A 79 -5.57 -9.68 -1.96
N SER A 80 -6.34 -10.55 -1.32
CA SER A 80 -7.00 -10.31 -0.05
C SER A 80 -6.76 -11.46 0.92
N HIS A 81 -6.98 -11.20 2.19
CA HIS A 81 -6.95 -12.21 3.25
C HIS A 81 -7.94 -11.83 4.34
N ASP A 82 -8.28 -12.79 5.19
CA ASP A 82 -9.24 -12.59 6.26
C ASP A 82 -8.53 -11.98 7.48
N ILE A 83 -8.81 -10.70 7.77
CA ILE A 83 -8.22 -10.00 8.90
C ILE A 83 -8.64 -10.66 10.21
N GLY A 84 -7.66 -11.12 10.99
CA GLY A 84 -7.86 -11.87 12.21
C GLY A 84 -7.94 -13.39 12.02
N GLY A 85 -7.67 -13.89 10.81
CA GLY A 85 -7.79 -15.32 10.44
C GLY A 85 -9.24 -15.76 10.26
N PHE A 86 -9.46 -16.84 9.53
CA PHE A 86 -10.79 -17.38 9.27
C PHE A 86 -11.22 -18.41 10.32
N GLU A 87 -10.39 -19.46 10.54
CA GLU A 87 -10.70 -20.53 11.48
C GLU A 87 -10.45 -20.12 12.92
N ASN A 88 -11.34 -20.51 13.82
CA ASN A 88 -11.34 -20.12 15.22
C ASN A 88 -11.50 -18.61 15.46
N THR A 89 -11.21 -18.18 16.69
CA THR A 89 -11.21 -16.76 17.09
C THR A 89 -9.79 -16.39 17.47
N SER A 90 -9.24 -15.36 16.86
CA SER A 90 -7.92 -14.85 17.20
C SER A 90 -7.90 -14.25 18.61
N THR A 91 -6.74 -14.23 19.22
CA THR A 91 -6.46 -13.37 20.37
C THR A 91 -6.47 -11.89 19.94
N ALA A 92 -6.62 -10.98 20.91
CA ALA A 92 -6.71 -9.54 20.62
C ALA A 92 -5.41 -8.99 20.00
N ASP A 93 -4.26 -9.49 20.38
CA ASP A 93 -2.95 -9.12 19.85
C ASP A 93 -2.80 -9.54 18.38
N VAL A 94 -3.12 -10.78 18.02
CA VAL A 94 -3.13 -11.28 16.64
C VAL A 94 -4.08 -10.44 15.79
N TYR A 95 -5.29 -10.17 16.28
CA TYR A 95 -6.25 -9.34 15.56
C TYR A 95 -5.70 -7.94 15.28
N LYS A 96 -5.14 -7.27 16.28
CA LYS A 96 -4.56 -5.92 16.14
C LYS A 96 -3.40 -5.89 15.14
N ARG A 97 -2.47 -6.86 15.20
CA ARG A 97 -1.38 -6.97 14.22
C ARG A 97 -1.89 -7.26 12.80
N TRP A 98 -2.91 -8.10 12.69
CA TRP A 98 -3.52 -8.41 11.40
C TRP A 98 -4.30 -7.22 10.80
N CYS A 99 -4.91 -6.37 11.63
CA CYS A 99 -5.52 -5.12 11.17
C CYS A 99 -4.48 -4.23 10.45
N ALA A 100 -3.31 -4.01 11.04
CA ALA A 100 -2.25 -3.23 10.42
C ALA A 100 -1.81 -3.80 9.06
N PHE A 101 -1.58 -5.10 8.98
CA PHE A 101 -1.24 -5.79 7.73
C PHE A 101 -2.39 -5.73 6.71
N GLY A 102 -3.60 -6.07 7.13
CA GLY A 102 -4.73 -6.18 6.24
C GLY A 102 -5.18 -4.86 5.65
N LEU A 103 -5.04 -3.74 6.38
CA LEU A 103 -5.36 -2.40 5.86
C LEU A 103 -4.26 -1.83 4.94
N LEU A 104 -3.03 -2.35 5.02
CA LEU A 104 -1.94 -2.04 4.09
C LEU A 104 -1.78 -3.08 2.98
N SER A 105 -2.84 -3.84 2.70
CA SER A 105 -2.96 -4.76 1.56
C SER A 105 -3.82 -4.15 0.46
N SER A 106 -3.84 -4.76 -0.72
CA SER A 106 -4.67 -4.28 -1.84
C SER A 106 -6.16 -4.25 -1.49
N HIS A 107 -6.67 -5.35 -0.93
CA HIS A 107 -8.06 -5.49 -0.48
C HIS A 107 -8.11 -5.88 0.98
N SER A 108 -9.13 -5.40 1.70
CA SER A 108 -9.26 -5.60 3.15
C SER A 108 -10.67 -6.04 3.49
N ARG A 109 -10.81 -7.08 4.31
CA ARG A 109 -12.09 -7.48 4.87
C ARG A 109 -11.95 -8.06 6.27
N LEU A 110 -12.92 -7.80 7.11
CA LEU A 110 -13.08 -8.44 8.41
C LEU A 110 -13.95 -9.68 8.23
N HIS A 111 -13.36 -10.87 8.32
CA HIS A 111 -14.08 -12.11 8.06
C HIS A 111 -13.54 -13.28 8.91
N GLY A 112 -14.42 -14.15 9.36
CA GLY A 112 -14.08 -15.34 10.13
C GLY A 112 -15.28 -16.29 10.28
N SER A 113 -15.02 -17.56 10.55
CA SER A 113 -16.03 -18.62 10.64
C SER A 113 -16.75 -18.64 12.00
N THR A 114 -16.02 -18.55 13.08
CA THR A 114 -16.49 -18.87 14.43
C THR A 114 -17.01 -17.64 15.18
N SER A 115 -16.46 -16.46 14.90
CA SER A 115 -16.85 -15.20 15.54
C SER A 115 -16.78 -14.02 14.57
N TYR A 116 -17.53 -12.96 14.89
CA TYR A 116 -17.41 -11.70 14.16
C TYR A 116 -16.04 -11.06 14.40
N ARG A 117 -15.40 -10.60 13.33
CA ARG A 117 -14.12 -9.88 13.38
C ARG A 117 -14.30 -8.38 13.59
N VAL A 118 -15.30 -7.98 14.40
CA VAL A 118 -15.54 -6.58 14.73
C VAL A 118 -14.64 -6.17 15.91
N PRO A 119 -14.00 -5.00 15.88
CA PRO A 119 -12.95 -4.66 16.84
C PRO A 119 -13.44 -4.60 18.29
N TRP A 120 -14.67 -4.15 18.52
CA TRP A 120 -15.27 -4.09 19.87
C TRP A 120 -15.58 -5.47 20.50
N ALA A 121 -15.46 -6.57 19.72
CA ALA A 121 -15.54 -7.92 20.28
C ALA A 121 -14.22 -8.38 20.94
N TYR A 122 -13.13 -7.63 20.74
CA TYR A 122 -11.82 -7.90 21.31
C TYR A 122 -11.53 -7.00 22.51
N ASP A 123 -11.23 -5.73 22.28
CA ASP A 123 -11.00 -4.70 23.30
C ASP A 123 -11.10 -3.29 22.70
N ASP A 124 -11.02 -2.25 23.56
CA ASP A 124 -11.08 -0.85 23.13
C ASP A 124 -9.87 -0.45 22.28
N GLU A 125 -8.68 -1.01 22.58
CA GLU A 125 -7.48 -0.76 21.78
C GLU A 125 -7.62 -1.32 20.36
N ALA A 126 -8.27 -2.46 20.17
CA ALA A 126 -8.55 -3.01 18.84
C ALA A 126 -9.42 -2.07 18.00
N VAL A 127 -10.37 -1.36 18.64
CA VAL A 127 -11.18 -0.32 17.98
C VAL A 127 -10.30 0.83 17.49
N ASP A 128 -9.37 1.30 18.33
CA ASP A 128 -8.47 2.40 17.99
C ASP A 128 -7.46 1.99 16.91
N VAL A 129 -6.93 0.78 16.98
CA VAL A 129 -6.02 0.22 15.97
C VAL A 129 -6.71 0.14 14.60
N LEU A 130 -7.87 -0.51 14.54
CA LEU A 130 -8.61 -0.63 13.26
C LEU A 130 -8.95 0.76 12.71
N ARG A 131 -9.46 1.67 13.55
CA ARG A 131 -9.80 3.04 13.15
C ARG A 131 -8.59 3.77 12.56
N SER A 132 -7.43 3.66 13.21
CA SER A 132 -6.19 4.33 12.76
C SER A 132 -5.77 3.86 11.35
N PHE A 133 -5.78 2.55 11.12
CA PHE A 133 -5.39 2.00 9.80
C PHE A 133 -6.46 2.19 8.72
N VAL A 134 -7.75 2.17 9.06
CA VAL A 134 -8.83 2.51 8.12
C VAL A 134 -8.70 3.96 7.65
N ARG A 135 -8.48 4.91 8.57
CA ARG A 135 -8.22 6.31 8.23
C ARG A 135 -6.96 6.50 7.39
N LEU A 136 -5.88 5.81 7.77
CA LEU A 136 -4.65 5.83 6.97
C LEU A 136 -4.92 5.31 5.55
N LYS A 137 -5.61 4.18 5.40
CA LYS A 137 -5.95 3.62 4.08
C LYS A 137 -6.81 4.59 3.27
N ALA A 138 -7.82 5.23 3.89
CA ALA A 138 -8.63 6.25 3.21
C ALA A 138 -7.78 7.41 2.68
N ARG A 139 -6.85 7.92 3.48
CA ARG A 139 -5.92 8.97 3.04
C ARG A 139 -4.92 8.52 1.98
N LEU A 140 -4.54 7.24 1.97
CA LEU A 140 -3.65 6.66 0.96
C LEU A 140 -4.38 6.36 -0.37
N MET A 141 -5.71 6.53 -0.46
CA MET A 141 -6.46 6.15 -1.66
C MET A 141 -5.95 6.76 -2.97
N PRO A 142 -5.52 8.04 -3.06
CA PRO A 142 -4.95 8.56 -4.30
C PRO A 142 -3.74 7.74 -4.79
N TYR A 143 -2.87 7.34 -3.89
CA TYR A 143 -1.72 6.48 -4.17
C TYR A 143 -2.14 5.03 -4.51
N LEU A 144 -3.04 4.45 -3.70
CA LEU A 144 -3.51 3.07 -3.90
C LEU A 144 -4.31 2.93 -5.19
N TRP A 145 -5.08 3.95 -5.58
CA TRP A 145 -5.81 3.96 -6.85
C TRP A 145 -4.86 3.96 -8.04
N LYS A 146 -3.82 4.81 -8.03
CA LYS A 146 -2.77 4.76 -9.05
C LYS A 146 -2.07 3.40 -9.09
N THR A 147 -1.80 2.81 -7.93
CA THR A 147 -1.21 1.46 -7.82
C THR A 147 -2.14 0.39 -8.44
N ALA A 148 -3.45 0.51 -8.23
CA ALA A 148 -4.44 -0.39 -8.84
C ALA A 148 -4.51 -0.21 -10.37
N LEU A 149 -4.45 1.02 -10.86
CA LEU A 149 -4.37 1.30 -12.31
C LEU A 149 -3.11 0.72 -12.94
N THR A 150 -1.98 0.78 -12.25
CA THR A 150 -0.73 0.13 -12.68
C THR A 150 -0.90 -1.39 -12.77
N ALA A 151 -1.57 -2.00 -11.78
CA ALA A 151 -1.87 -3.44 -11.83
C ALA A 151 -2.80 -3.80 -12.99
N HIS A 152 -3.82 -2.98 -13.26
CA HIS A 152 -4.75 -3.19 -14.37
C HIS A 152 -4.10 -3.02 -15.75
N ASN A 153 -3.36 -1.94 -15.95
CA ASN A 153 -2.85 -1.54 -17.27
C ASN A 153 -1.53 -2.25 -17.64
N GLU A 154 -0.70 -2.55 -16.65
CA GLU A 154 0.68 -3.02 -16.85
C GLU A 154 0.91 -4.44 -16.30
N GLY A 155 -0.04 -4.99 -15.54
CA GLY A 155 0.09 -6.31 -14.90
C GLY A 155 1.08 -6.33 -13.73
N ILE A 156 1.51 -5.17 -13.22
CA ILE A 156 2.42 -5.08 -12.08
C ILE A 156 1.58 -5.13 -10.79
N PRO A 157 1.79 -6.13 -9.91
CA PRO A 157 0.92 -6.32 -8.74
C PRO A 157 0.99 -5.16 -7.75
N SER A 158 -0.12 -4.98 -7.01
CA SER A 158 -0.23 -3.94 -5.99
C SER A 158 0.67 -4.20 -4.77
N MET A 159 0.79 -5.46 -4.35
CA MET A 159 1.74 -5.90 -3.32
C MET A 159 2.88 -6.64 -4.02
N ARG A 160 4.07 -6.09 -3.98
CA ARG A 160 5.21 -6.60 -4.76
C ARG A 160 6.19 -7.32 -3.84
N ALA A 161 6.43 -8.60 -4.08
CA ALA A 161 7.53 -9.30 -3.44
C ALA A 161 8.83 -8.53 -3.65
N MET A 162 9.72 -8.48 -2.65
CA MET A 162 10.95 -7.69 -2.70
C MET A 162 11.81 -8.03 -3.92
N VAL A 163 11.87 -9.32 -4.31
CA VAL A 163 12.59 -9.79 -5.51
C VAL A 163 12.08 -9.15 -6.81
N LEU A 164 10.79 -8.80 -6.89
CA LEU A 164 10.22 -8.15 -8.07
C LEU A 164 10.67 -6.69 -8.19
N SER A 165 10.79 -5.98 -7.07
CA SER A 165 11.15 -4.56 -7.05
C SER A 165 12.67 -4.33 -7.03
N TYR A 166 13.44 -5.27 -6.47
CA TYR A 166 14.89 -5.15 -6.25
C TYR A 166 15.64 -6.36 -6.79
N THR A 167 15.55 -6.60 -8.10
CA THR A 167 16.11 -7.77 -8.79
C THR A 167 17.64 -7.88 -8.70
N ASN A 168 18.32 -6.76 -8.47
CA ASN A 168 19.79 -6.72 -8.35
C ASN A 168 20.29 -6.86 -6.91
N ASP A 169 19.43 -6.81 -5.91
CA ASP A 169 19.76 -7.04 -4.51
C ASP A 169 19.52 -8.51 -4.15
N LYS A 170 20.61 -9.25 -3.93
CA LYS A 170 20.54 -10.68 -3.62
C LYS A 170 19.78 -10.99 -2.33
N MET A 171 19.77 -10.08 -1.35
CA MET A 171 19.03 -10.24 -0.12
C MET A 171 17.53 -10.31 -0.41
N CYS A 172 17.04 -9.50 -1.35
CA CYS A 172 15.63 -9.45 -1.74
C CYS A 172 15.09 -10.76 -2.32
N ASN A 173 15.95 -11.71 -2.74
CA ASN A 173 15.53 -13.04 -3.17
C ASN A 173 14.99 -13.92 -2.03
N TYR A 174 15.25 -13.57 -0.78
CA TYR A 174 14.92 -14.37 0.41
C TYR A 174 13.94 -13.65 1.35
N LEU A 175 13.48 -12.45 0.98
CA LEU A 175 12.57 -11.65 1.82
C LEU A 175 11.12 -11.99 1.50
N ASP A 176 10.48 -12.74 2.38
CA ASP A 176 9.10 -13.21 2.24
C ASP A 176 8.16 -12.70 3.33
N LYS A 177 8.69 -11.89 4.28
CA LYS A 177 7.93 -11.29 5.40
C LYS A 177 7.71 -9.78 5.25
N GLN A 178 8.09 -9.23 4.12
CA GLN A 178 7.91 -7.83 3.77
C GLN A 178 7.64 -7.68 2.28
N TYR A 179 7.06 -6.56 1.88
CA TYR A 179 6.71 -6.28 0.49
C TYR A 179 6.70 -4.79 0.20
N MET A 180 6.76 -4.44 -1.08
CA MET A 180 6.42 -3.09 -1.53
C MET A 180 4.92 -3.01 -1.81
N LEU A 181 4.23 -2.08 -1.15
CA LEU A 181 2.87 -1.68 -1.51
C LEU A 181 2.98 -0.55 -2.54
N GLY A 182 2.70 -0.87 -3.79
CA GLY A 182 3.04 -0.01 -4.91
C GLY A 182 4.56 0.07 -5.14
N ASP A 183 5.04 1.23 -5.55
CA ASP A 183 6.46 1.49 -5.86
C ASP A 183 7.22 2.20 -4.74
N SER A 184 6.51 2.78 -3.77
CA SER A 184 7.10 3.74 -2.83
C SER A 184 7.03 3.34 -1.36
N LEU A 185 6.13 2.43 -0.97
CA LEU A 185 5.91 2.04 0.41
C LEU A 185 6.38 0.61 0.69
N LEU A 186 7.37 0.44 1.56
CA LEU A 186 7.75 -0.86 2.09
C LEU A 186 6.95 -1.12 3.37
N VAL A 187 6.30 -2.28 3.42
CA VAL A 187 5.51 -2.76 4.55
C VAL A 187 6.11 -4.06 5.09
N ALA A 188 6.39 -4.13 6.38
CA ALA A 188 6.83 -5.35 7.05
C ALA A 188 5.88 -5.68 8.23
N PRO A 189 4.90 -6.57 8.04
CA PRO A 189 3.99 -6.96 9.10
C PRO A 189 4.72 -7.61 10.28
N ILE A 190 4.13 -7.52 11.47
CA ILE A 190 4.70 -8.05 12.71
C ILE A 190 3.97 -9.34 13.07
N PHE A 191 4.72 -10.45 13.16
CA PHE A 191 4.20 -11.81 13.36
C PHE A 191 4.57 -12.35 14.75
N ASN A 192 4.52 -11.51 15.77
CA ASN A 192 4.79 -11.88 17.16
C ASN A 192 4.03 -10.98 18.15
N ASP A 193 3.86 -11.44 19.37
CA ASP A 193 3.17 -10.75 20.46
C ASP A 193 4.02 -9.67 21.12
N GLU A 194 5.36 -9.79 21.06
CA GLU A 194 6.29 -8.81 21.59
C GLU A 194 6.30 -7.50 20.80
N GLY A 195 5.73 -7.50 19.61
CA GLY A 195 5.69 -6.33 18.73
C GLY A 195 7.01 -6.01 18.07
N ILE A 196 7.90 -6.99 17.96
CA ILE A 196 9.20 -6.82 17.34
C ILE A 196 9.04 -6.90 15.82
N GLY A 197 9.27 -5.76 15.14
CA GLY A 197 9.38 -5.69 13.69
C GLY A 197 10.84 -5.76 13.27
N GLU A 198 11.15 -6.71 12.38
CA GLU A 198 12.44 -6.87 11.74
C GLU A 198 12.26 -6.75 10.23
N TYR A 199 13.07 -5.92 9.57
CA TYR A 199 12.95 -5.66 8.14
C TYR A 199 14.29 -5.24 7.53
N TYR A 200 14.43 -5.52 6.25
CA TYR A 200 15.57 -5.12 5.45
C TYR A 200 15.19 -3.95 4.54
N LEU A 201 16.00 -2.92 4.52
CA LEU A 201 15.87 -1.81 3.57
C LEU A 201 16.86 -2.00 2.42
N PRO A 202 16.38 -2.19 1.18
CA PRO A 202 17.27 -2.26 0.02
C PRO A 202 18.07 -0.96 -0.17
N LYS A 203 19.25 -1.08 -0.75
CA LYS A 203 20.09 0.08 -1.04
C LYS A 203 19.48 0.94 -2.14
N GLU A 204 19.35 2.22 -1.86
CA GLU A 204 18.81 3.24 -2.77
C GLU A 204 19.75 4.43 -2.87
N ASN A 205 19.53 5.28 -3.88
CA ASN A 205 20.11 6.60 -3.93
C ASN A 205 19.27 7.57 -3.06
N GLY A 206 19.67 7.71 -1.78
CA GLY A 206 18.95 8.47 -0.78
C GLY A 206 18.57 7.65 0.45
N ILE A 207 17.77 8.21 1.32
CA ILE A 207 17.50 7.73 2.67
C ILE A 207 16.02 7.33 2.80
N TRP A 208 15.77 6.10 3.28
CA TRP A 208 14.44 5.62 3.63
C TRP A 208 13.88 6.40 4.82
N THR A 209 12.61 6.69 4.83
CA THR A 209 11.97 7.45 5.90
C THR A 209 10.78 6.68 6.46
N ASP A 210 10.74 6.47 7.77
CA ASP A 210 9.59 5.91 8.48
C ASP A 210 8.38 6.84 8.33
N PHE A 211 7.28 6.32 7.82
CA PHE A 211 6.08 7.08 7.50
C PHE A 211 5.46 7.77 8.70
N PHE A 212 5.45 7.12 9.87
CA PHE A 212 4.79 7.61 11.07
C PHE A 212 5.65 8.61 11.85
N THR A 213 6.95 8.33 11.95
CA THR A 213 7.86 9.08 12.84
C THR A 213 8.77 10.07 12.10
N GLY A 214 8.89 9.93 10.78
CA GLY A 214 9.88 10.67 9.99
C GLY A 214 11.33 10.25 10.27
N ARG A 215 11.57 9.13 10.99
CA ARG A 215 12.92 8.63 11.25
C ARG A 215 13.56 8.17 9.94
N GLN A 216 14.77 8.64 9.70
CA GLN A 216 15.55 8.30 8.52
C GLN A 216 16.48 7.10 8.77
N GLN A 217 16.62 6.24 7.78
CA GLN A 217 17.44 5.02 7.82
C GLN A 217 18.09 4.78 6.45
N GLU A 218 19.35 4.39 6.45
CA GLU A 218 20.07 4.06 5.22
C GLU A 218 19.61 2.69 4.67
N GLY A 219 19.68 2.51 3.35
CA GLY A 219 19.43 1.22 2.73
C GLY A 219 20.66 0.33 2.71
N GLY A 220 20.46 -0.98 2.49
CA GLY A 220 21.48 -2.01 2.47
C GLY A 220 21.68 -2.71 3.82
N ASP A 221 20.79 -2.54 4.78
CA ASP A 221 20.92 -3.09 6.13
C ASP A 221 19.59 -3.56 6.72
N TRP A 222 19.70 -4.35 7.80
CA TRP A 222 18.57 -4.83 8.61
C TRP A 222 18.29 -3.91 9.79
N TYR A 223 17.02 -3.76 10.10
CA TYR A 223 16.55 -2.95 11.22
C TYR A 223 15.58 -3.74 12.08
N THR A 224 15.70 -3.55 13.39
CA THR A 224 14.82 -4.18 14.39
C THR A 224 14.31 -3.10 15.34
N ARG A 225 13.02 -3.09 15.62
CA ARG A 225 12.39 -2.16 16.56
C ARG A 225 11.11 -2.77 17.12
N THR A 226 10.75 -2.37 18.33
CA THR A 226 9.42 -2.64 18.91
C THR A 226 8.42 -1.57 18.48
N TYR A 227 7.22 -2.00 18.08
CA TYR A 227 6.14 -1.19 17.57
C TYR A 227 4.89 -1.35 18.44
N ALA A 228 4.18 -0.26 18.73
CA ALA A 228 2.82 -0.31 19.28
C ALA A 228 1.85 -0.94 18.26
N TYR A 229 0.64 -1.31 18.67
CA TYR A 229 -0.35 -1.89 17.74
C TYR A 229 -0.86 -0.89 16.69
N THR A 230 -0.77 0.42 16.97
CA THR A 230 -1.10 1.49 16.02
C THR A 230 0.03 1.82 15.05
N GLU A 231 1.14 1.09 15.11
CA GLU A 231 2.32 1.26 14.26
C GLU A 231 2.71 -0.08 13.62
N ILE A 232 3.37 0.01 12.49
CA ILE A 232 3.96 -1.10 11.73
C ILE A 232 5.20 -0.55 11.02
N PRO A 233 6.26 -1.33 10.75
CA PRO A 233 7.28 -0.89 9.83
C PRO A 233 6.65 -0.51 8.47
N LEU A 234 6.52 0.79 8.24
CA LEU A 234 6.03 1.40 7.00
C LEU A 234 7.06 2.43 6.56
N MET A 235 7.92 2.03 5.64
CA MET A 235 9.04 2.84 5.19
C MET A 235 8.75 3.43 3.81
N VAL A 236 9.00 4.72 3.66
CA VAL A 236 8.88 5.41 2.38
C VAL A 236 10.23 5.45 1.71
N ARG A 237 10.25 5.01 0.46
CA ARG A 237 11.42 5.02 -0.41
C ARG A 237 11.91 6.46 -0.65
N PRO A 238 13.23 6.73 -0.75
CA PRO A 238 13.71 8.03 -1.22
C PRO A 238 13.23 8.33 -2.65
N ASN A 239 13.36 9.55 -3.09
CA ASN A 239 12.85 10.05 -4.37
C ASN A 239 11.34 9.77 -4.57
N THR A 240 10.56 9.99 -3.52
CA THR A 240 9.11 9.74 -3.54
C THR A 240 8.33 11.02 -3.34
N VAL A 241 7.30 11.21 -4.15
CA VAL A 241 6.16 12.09 -3.86
C VAL A 241 4.96 11.21 -3.58
N LEU A 242 4.50 11.20 -2.34
CA LEU A 242 3.36 10.39 -1.88
C LEU A 242 2.12 11.25 -1.75
N PRO A 243 1.08 11.08 -2.61
CA PRO A 243 -0.17 11.81 -2.47
C PRO A 243 -1.01 11.23 -1.33
N LEU A 244 -1.45 12.09 -0.44
CA LEU A 244 -2.38 11.79 0.65
C LEU A 244 -3.67 12.60 0.45
N GLY A 245 -4.79 11.91 0.40
CA GLY A 245 -6.09 12.54 0.28
C GLY A 245 -6.53 13.27 1.55
N ASN A 246 -7.57 14.05 1.43
CA ASN A 246 -8.13 14.88 2.48
C ASN A 246 -9.22 14.20 3.33
N SER A 247 -9.64 12.97 2.97
CA SER A 247 -10.69 12.24 3.68
C SER A 247 -10.15 11.07 4.50
N GLU A 248 -10.70 10.89 5.69
CA GLU A 248 -10.49 9.74 6.58
C GLU A 248 -11.76 8.90 6.77
N GLU A 249 -12.87 9.29 6.12
CA GLU A 249 -14.19 8.69 6.35
C GLU A 249 -14.49 7.51 5.40
N GLY A 250 -13.84 7.47 4.24
CA GLY A 250 -14.04 6.40 3.26
C GLY A 250 -13.22 6.58 2.00
N PRO A 251 -13.30 5.63 1.06
CA PRO A 251 -12.49 5.65 -0.15
C PRO A 251 -13.08 6.53 -1.28
N GLU A 252 -14.35 6.89 -1.20
CA GLU A 252 -15.07 7.61 -2.27
C GLU A 252 -15.03 9.12 -2.01
N TYR A 253 -14.06 9.82 -2.59
CA TYR A 253 -13.95 11.27 -2.57
C TYR A 253 -13.12 11.74 -3.76
N ASP A 254 -13.08 13.04 -4.00
CA ASP A 254 -12.25 13.63 -5.02
C ASP A 254 -10.77 13.64 -4.60
N TYR A 255 -9.97 12.77 -5.18
CA TYR A 255 -8.57 12.57 -4.80
C TYR A 255 -7.65 13.77 -5.08
N ALA A 256 -8.04 14.68 -5.98
CA ALA A 256 -7.26 15.88 -6.28
C ALA A 256 -7.63 17.08 -5.39
N ASP A 257 -8.81 17.03 -4.70
CA ASP A 257 -9.23 18.15 -3.86
C ASP A 257 -8.46 18.16 -2.54
N GLN A 258 -7.78 19.26 -2.25
CA GLN A 258 -6.98 19.48 -1.03
C GLN A 258 -5.98 18.36 -0.74
N VAL A 259 -5.46 17.72 -1.78
CA VAL A 259 -4.45 16.67 -1.65
C VAL A 259 -3.18 17.22 -1.00
N THR A 260 -2.54 16.42 -0.15
CA THR A 260 -1.21 16.71 0.39
C THR A 260 -0.18 15.84 -0.30
N PHE A 261 0.75 16.43 -1.02
CA PHE A 261 1.90 15.76 -1.59
C PHE A 261 3.05 15.75 -0.58
N ARG A 262 3.32 14.60 0.03
CA ARG A 262 4.47 14.41 0.92
C ARG A 262 5.70 14.04 0.09
N VAL A 263 6.72 14.87 0.18
CA VAL A 263 7.96 14.75 -0.60
C VAL A 263 9.06 14.19 0.30
N TYR A 264 9.64 13.06 -0.12
CA TYR A 264 10.65 12.33 0.63
C TYR A 264 11.97 12.26 -0.11
N ASP A 265 12.98 12.86 0.47
CA ASP A 265 14.41 12.78 0.12
C ASP A 265 14.68 12.74 -1.40
N VAL A 266 14.27 13.78 -2.12
CA VAL A 266 14.49 13.90 -3.56
C VAL A 266 15.96 14.16 -3.84
N GLN A 267 16.62 13.26 -4.55
CA GLN A 267 18.02 13.36 -4.96
C GLN A 267 18.14 13.98 -6.36
N ASP A 268 17.30 13.55 -7.30
CA ASP A 268 17.27 14.06 -8.68
C ASP A 268 15.85 14.57 -9.02
N GLU A 269 14.93 13.64 -9.28
CA GLU A 269 13.56 13.90 -9.66
C GLU A 269 12.60 12.88 -9.02
N ALA A 270 11.45 13.35 -8.55
CA ALA A 270 10.36 12.52 -8.08
C ALA A 270 9.03 13.06 -8.62
N ALA A 271 8.07 12.19 -8.90
CA ALA A 271 6.78 12.58 -9.45
C ALA A 271 5.63 11.77 -8.85
N ALA A 272 4.44 12.34 -8.90
CA ALA A 272 3.20 11.62 -8.60
C ALA A 272 2.08 12.07 -9.54
N GLU A 273 1.13 11.17 -9.75
CA GLU A 273 -0.05 11.42 -10.57
C GLU A 273 -1.30 11.04 -9.78
N ILE A 274 -2.36 11.80 -9.97
CA ILE A 274 -3.68 11.54 -9.39
C ILE A 274 -4.67 11.27 -10.51
N TYR A 275 -5.48 10.25 -10.31
CA TYR A 275 -6.51 9.82 -11.24
C TYR A 275 -7.89 9.89 -10.56
N ASP A 276 -8.93 10.24 -11.32
CA ASP A 276 -10.31 10.15 -10.87
C ASP A 276 -10.85 8.70 -11.02
N MET A 277 -12.10 8.49 -10.61
CA MET A 277 -12.75 7.18 -10.69
C MET A 277 -13.01 6.71 -12.12
N ASP A 278 -13.02 7.62 -13.08
CA ASP A 278 -13.13 7.31 -14.53
C ASP A 278 -11.75 7.04 -15.17
N GLN A 279 -10.70 6.90 -14.33
CA GLN A 279 -9.32 6.65 -14.73
C GLN A 279 -8.65 7.79 -15.51
N ASN A 280 -9.21 8.99 -15.52
CA ASN A 280 -8.57 10.15 -16.11
C ASN A 280 -7.53 10.72 -15.17
N LYS A 281 -6.37 11.09 -15.70
CA LYS A 281 -5.37 11.84 -14.94
C LYS A 281 -5.88 13.26 -14.71
N VAL A 282 -6.05 13.64 -13.43
CA VAL A 282 -6.62 14.93 -13.01
C VAL A 282 -5.60 15.87 -12.36
N ALA A 283 -4.47 15.35 -11.93
CA ALA A 283 -3.34 16.13 -11.47
C ALA A 283 -2.03 15.36 -11.61
N SER A 284 -0.94 16.10 -11.78
CA SER A 284 0.43 15.60 -11.67
C SER A 284 1.32 16.61 -10.96
N ILE A 285 2.33 16.10 -10.28
CA ILE A 285 3.37 16.89 -9.62
C ILE A 285 4.73 16.28 -9.95
N VAL A 286 5.69 17.16 -10.23
CA VAL A 286 7.09 16.80 -10.43
C VAL A 286 7.94 17.67 -9.51
N VAL A 287 8.83 17.04 -8.76
CA VAL A 287 9.78 17.70 -7.86
C VAL A 287 11.17 17.38 -8.34
N LYS A 288 11.95 18.41 -8.66
CA LYS A 288 13.34 18.28 -9.12
C LYS A 288 14.30 18.94 -8.15
N ARG A 289 15.42 18.29 -7.87
CA ARG A 289 16.55 18.90 -7.20
C ARG A 289 17.50 19.50 -8.23
N ILE A 290 17.77 20.78 -8.09
CA ILE A 290 18.72 21.52 -8.93
C ILE A 290 19.66 22.23 -7.97
N GLU A 291 20.86 21.68 -7.78
CA GLU A 291 21.86 22.15 -6.80
C GLU A 291 21.23 22.22 -5.37
N ASP A 292 21.13 23.43 -4.79
CA ASP A 292 20.57 23.72 -3.48
C ASP A 292 19.08 24.07 -3.52
N LYS A 293 18.39 23.80 -4.65
CA LYS A 293 16.97 24.12 -4.84
C LYS A 293 16.13 22.87 -5.05
N LEU A 294 14.91 22.93 -4.57
CA LEU A 294 13.81 22.09 -5.05
C LEU A 294 12.88 22.93 -5.93
N VAL A 295 12.68 22.48 -7.16
CA VAL A 295 11.73 23.05 -8.10
C VAL A 295 10.53 22.11 -8.19
N ILE A 296 9.34 22.62 -7.96
CA ILE A 296 8.10 21.85 -7.89
C ILE A 296 7.15 22.40 -8.94
N ASP A 297 6.76 21.55 -9.89
CA ASP A 297 5.76 21.85 -10.91
C ASP A 297 4.54 20.97 -10.68
N CYS A 298 3.35 21.59 -10.58
CA CYS A 298 2.08 20.89 -10.38
C CYS A 298 1.00 21.46 -11.29
N ASP A 299 0.30 20.57 -12.00
CA ASP A 299 -0.78 20.96 -12.93
C ASP A 299 -2.18 20.88 -12.32
N SER A 300 -2.30 20.60 -11.01
CA SER A 300 -3.58 20.53 -10.32
C SER A 300 -4.40 21.81 -10.52
N LYS A 301 -5.69 21.64 -10.84
CA LYS A 301 -6.67 22.72 -10.92
C LYS A 301 -7.35 23.00 -9.58
N LYS A 302 -7.05 22.21 -8.56
CA LYS A 302 -7.61 22.28 -7.21
C LYS A 302 -6.54 22.68 -6.21
N PRO A 303 -6.91 23.25 -5.06
CA PRO A 303 -5.97 23.54 -3.99
C PRO A 303 -5.23 22.29 -3.55
N PHE A 304 -3.94 22.42 -3.31
CA PHE A 304 -3.09 21.35 -2.79
C PHE A 304 -2.07 21.89 -1.79
N THR A 305 -1.50 21.00 -1.02
CA THR A 305 -0.43 21.27 -0.05
C THR A 305 0.79 20.44 -0.41
N VAL A 306 1.99 20.96 -0.23
CA VAL A 306 3.23 20.18 -0.32
C VAL A 306 3.86 20.10 1.06
N GLU A 307 4.15 18.90 1.54
CA GLU A 307 4.87 18.65 2.78
C GLU A 307 6.27 18.09 2.45
N LEU A 308 7.29 18.91 2.64
CA LEU A 308 8.70 18.53 2.49
C LEU A 308 9.16 17.85 3.79
N VAL A 309 9.23 16.51 3.76
CA VAL A 309 9.53 15.71 4.96
C VAL A 309 11.01 15.82 5.32
N ASN A 310 11.31 16.10 6.59
CA ASN A 310 12.67 16.29 7.12
C ASN A 310 13.51 17.35 6.36
N THR A 311 12.86 18.26 5.66
CA THR A 311 13.55 19.23 4.81
C THR A 311 13.26 20.62 5.32
N GLY A 312 14.34 21.36 5.66
CA GLY A 312 14.29 22.79 5.95
C GLY A 312 14.43 23.58 4.66
N ILE A 313 13.79 24.72 4.57
CA ILE A 313 14.00 25.70 3.49
C ILE A 313 14.37 27.06 4.07
N LEU A 314 15.18 27.81 3.32
CA LEU A 314 15.60 29.16 3.65
C LEU A 314 14.65 30.20 3.04
N ASP A 315 14.21 29.96 1.81
CA ASP A 315 13.30 30.84 1.07
C ASP A 315 12.39 30.03 0.15
N VAL A 316 11.22 30.59 -0.18
CA VAL A 316 10.24 29.98 -1.08
C VAL A 316 9.57 31.03 -1.96
N LYS A 317 9.37 30.70 -3.24
CA LYS A 317 8.55 31.43 -4.18
C LYS A 317 7.42 30.55 -4.67
N GLY A 318 6.23 31.10 -4.89
CA GLY A 318 5.05 30.38 -5.38
C GLY A 318 4.26 29.62 -4.31
N ALA A 319 4.59 29.81 -3.02
CA ALA A 319 3.83 29.23 -1.90
C ALA A 319 4.06 29.99 -0.60
N LYS A 320 3.25 29.71 0.42
CA LYS A 320 3.48 30.13 1.80
C LYS A 320 4.07 28.97 2.61
N ALA A 321 5.27 29.17 3.15
CA ALA A 321 5.94 28.16 3.95
C ALA A 321 5.67 28.32 5.45
N SER A 322 5.48 27.19 6.13
CA SER A 322 5.49 27.10 7.60
C SER A 322 6.28 25.86 8.02
N LYS A 323 6.93 25.91 9.19
CA LYS A 323 7.66 24.78 9.73
C LYS A 323 6.80 24.04 10.75
N GLU A 324 6.66 22.74 10.57
CA GLU A 324 5.97 21.83 11.50
C GLU A 324 6.93 20.70 11.89
N ASN A 325 7.45 20.74 13.11
CA ASN A 325 8.53 19.84 13.59
C ASN A 325 9.78 19.92 12.68
N LYS A 326 10.10 18.82 11.99
CA LYS A 326 11.21 18.73 11.04
C LYS A 326 10.79 18.96 9.59
N ASN A 327 9.49 19.10 9.34
CA ASN A 327 8.94 19.22 8.00
C ASN A 327 8.70 20.70 7.66
N THR A 328 8.74 21.00 6.37
CA THR A 328 8.27 22.28 5.83
C THR A 328 6.95 22.05 5.10
N ILE A 329 5.92 22.81 5.47
CA ILE A 329 4.60 22.75 4.86
C ILE A 329 4.42 23.98 3.96
N LEU A 330 4.14 23.72 2.69
CA LEU A 330 3.84 24.73 1.68
C LEU A 330 2.33 24.76 1.43
N ARG A 331 1.71 25.92 1.66
CA ARG A 331 0.28 26.16 1.44
C ARG A 331 0.08 27.29 0.44
N ASP A 332 -1.15 27.45 -0.06
CA ASP A 332 -1.47 28.42 -1.11
C ASP A 332 -0.51 28.27 -2.31
N CYS A 333 -0.28 27.03 -2.72
CA CYS A 333 0.68 26.67 -3.74
C CYS A 333 0.25 27.13 -5.13
N GLU A 334 1.17 27.77 -5.85
CA GLU A 334 1.06 28.02 -7.28
C GLU A 334 1.46 26.78 -8.09
N SER A 335 1.27 26.81 -9.40
CA SER A 335 1.65 25.70 -10.29
C SER A 335 3.16 25.50 -10.41
N HIS A 336 3.94 26.51 -10.07
CA HIS A 336 5.41 26.49 -10.06
C HIS A 336 5.93 27.06 -8.73
N ILE A 337 6.74 26.28 -8.03
CA ILE A 337 7.30 26.64 -6.72
C ILE A 337 8.81 26.41 -6.75
N GLU A 338 9.57 27.38 -6.27
CA GLU A 338 11.00 27.25 -6.02
C GLU A 338 11.29 27.33 -4.52
N CYS A 339 11.99 26.33 -3.98
CA CYS A 339 12.46 26.28 -2.59
C CYS A 339 13.98 26.30 -2.55
N ILE A 340 14.59 27.20 -1.81
CA ILE A 340 16.03 27.25 -1.53
C ILE A 340 16.28 26.54 -0.21
N GLN A 341 17.19 25.57 -0.19
CA GLN A 341 17.56 24.75 0.98
C GLN A 341 18.78 25.31 1.71
#